data_fd5379e23d68d02e403782c5e551d28c
#
_entry.id   fd5379e23d68d02e403782c5e551d28c
#
_cell.length_a   1.000
_cell.length_b   1.000
_cell.length_c   1.000
_cell.angle_alpha   90.00
_cell.angle_beta   90.00
_cell.angle_gamma   90.00
#
_symmetry.space_group_name_H-M   'P 1'
#
loop_
_entity.id
_entity.type
_entity.pdbx_description
1 polymer ?
#
loop_
_entity_poly.entity_id
_entity_poly.type
_entity_poly.pdbx_seq_one_letter_code
_entity_poly.pdbx_strand_id
1 'polypeptide(L)'
;MLFRSSKNHLTDREEIIKIIETFFEAGKTKDLTPLKEIQYDDPSFSSFSDLPPYDLKDFKTSVELEELRFVSISDYDYAIKNPKLSIFEDFAIVAFELTQKGMLVDTKAYTGEFMEIEGRATFVLIRKDSWKIVHIHLSKIS
;
A
#
# COMPACT_ATOMS: atom_id res chain seq x y z
N MET A 1 -20.46 -1.30 28.54
CA MET A 1 -19.65 -1.66 27.70
C MET A 1 -20.21 -2.28 26.66
N LEU A 2 -19.74 -2.07 25.79
CA LEU A 2 -20.10 -2.66 24.83
C LEU A 2 -19.09 -3.44 24.35
N PHE A 3 -19.32 -4.68 24.35
CA PHE A 3 -18.37 -5.42 23.76
C PHE A 3 -18.82 -5.83 22.46
N ARG A 4 -17.89 -5.92 21.57
CA ARG A 4 -18.14 -6.33 20.24
C ARG A 4 -18.27 -7.81 20.18
N SER A 5 -19.02 -8.26 19.25
CA SER A 5 -19.04 -9.66 18.93
C SER A 5 -17.69 -10.07 18.45
N SER A 6 -17.06 -10.95 19.13
CA SER A 6 -15.71 -11.34 18.77
C SER A 6 -15.62 -12.12 17.49
N LYS A 7 -16.72 -12.77 17.05
CA LYS A 7 -16.62 -13.64 15.93
C LYS A 7 -16.33 -12.97 14.65
N ASN A 8 -16.74 -11.75 14.44
CA ASN A 8 -16.59 -11.05 13.17
C ASN A 8 -15.81 -9.76 13.32
N HIS A 9 -15.22 -9.53 14.48
CA HIS A 9 -14.45 -8.33 14.70
C HIS A 9 -12.98 -8.63 14.69
N LEU A 10 -12.26 -7.92 13.85
CA LEU A 10 -10.82 -7.90 13.90
C LEU A 10 -10.40 -6.89 14.96
N THR A 11 -9.29 -7.14 15.60
CA THR A 11 -8.67 -6.10 16.43
C THR A 11 -8.19 -4.99 15.51
N ASP A 12 -7.94 -3.81 16.06
CA ASP A 12 -7.39 -2.69 15.29
C ASP A 12 -6.08 -3.10 14.62
N ARG A 13 -5.23 -3.81 15.33
CA ARG A 13 -3.96 -4.28 14.79
C ARG A 13 -4.16 -5.20 13.58
N GLU A 14 -5.05 -6.16 13.70
CA GLU A 14 -5.32 -7.10 12.61
C GLU A 14 -5.91 -6.38 11.39
N GLU A 15 -6.81 -5.45 11.63
CA GLU A 15 -7.44 -4.69 10.55
C GLU A 15 -6.41 -3.85 9.80
N ILE A 16 -5.53 -3.17 10.51
CA ILE A 16 -4.49 -2.33 9.92
C ILE A 16 -3.53 -3.18 9.09
N ILE A 17 -3.07 -4.30 9.62
CA ILE A 17 -2.16 -5.19 8.91
C ILE A 17 -2.84 -5.73 7.64
N LYS A 18 -4.11 -6.07 7.74
CA LYS A 18 -4.85 -6.57 6.59
C LYS A 18 -4.96 -5.50 5.50
N ILE A 19 -5.15 -4.24 5.86
CA ILE A 19 -5.19 -3.14 4.90
C ILE A 19 -3.86 -3.00 4.18
N ILE A 20 -2.74 -3.07 4.91
CA ILE A 20 -1.42 -2.99 4.32
C ILE A 20 -1.20 -4.15 3.34
N GLU A 21 -1.55 -5.36 3.75
CA GLU A 21 -1.42 -6.52 2.87
C GLU A 21 -2.30 -6.39 1.63
N THR A 22 -3.52 -5.90 1.79
CA THR A 22 -4.45 -5.70 0.68
C THR A 22 -3.87 -4.75 -0.36
N PHE A 23 -3.16 -3.72 0.08
CA PHE A 23 -2.51 -2.78 -0.82
C PHE A 23 -1.56 -3.51 -1.79
N PHE A 24 -0.68 -4.34 -1.26
CA PHE A 24 0.30 -5.04 -2.09
C PHE A 24 -0.29 -6.25 -2.81
N GLU A 25 -1.29 -6.90 -2.21
CA GLU A 25 -1.96 -8.04 -2.85
C GLU A 25 -2.62 -7.64 -4.18
N ALA A 26 -3.00 -6.39 -4.34
CA ALA A 26 -3.54 -5.90 -5.60
C ALA A 26 -2.58 -6.14 -6.77
N GLY A 27 -1.28 -6.07 -6.52
CA GLY A 27 -0.26 -6.35 -7.53
C GLY A 27 -0.17 -7.82 -7.90
N LYS A 28 -0.45 -8.71 -6.95
CA LYS A 28 -0.42 -10.16 -7.20
C LYS A 28 -1.68 -10.65 -7.86
N THR A 29 -2.82 -10.24 -7.37
CA THR A 29 -4.12 -10.73 -7.85
C THR A 29 -4.59 -10.00 -9.10
N LYS A 30 -4.07 -8.81 -9.35
CA LYS A 30 -4.53 -7.90 -10.41
C LYS A 30 -5.97 -7.41 -10.19
N ASP A 31 -6.51 -7.58 -8.99
CA ASP A 31 -7.75 -6.94 -8.60
C ASP A 31 -7.39 -5.61 -7.95
N LEU A 32 -7.60 -4.53 -8.66
CA LEU A 32 -7.21 -3.19 -8.25
C LEU A 32 -8.32 -2.46 -7.48
N THR A 33 -9.50 -3.04 -7.44
CA THR A 33 -10.67 -2.41 -6.80
C THR A 33 -10.41 -2.00 -5.35
N PRO A 34 -9.74 -2.82 -4.52
CA PRO A 34 -9.52 -2.44 -3.13
C PRO A 34 -8.65 -1.20 -2.91
N LEU A 35 -7.79 -0.85 -3.88
CA LEU A 35 -6.86 0.28 -3.70
C LEU A 35 -7.59 1.58 -3.36
N LYS A 36 -8.68 1.85 -4.03
CA LYS A 36 -9.45 3.06 -3.80
C LYS A 36 -10.21 2.99 -2.49
N GLU A 37 -10.63 1.82 -2.11
CA GLU A 37 -11.46 1.62 -0.92
C GLU A 37 -10.67 1.72 0.39
N ILE A 38 -9.42 1.28 0.40
CA ILE A 38 -8.62 1.26 1.62
C ILE A 38 -7.89 2.57 1.89
N GLN A 39 -7.98 3.52 0.96
CA GLN A 39 -7.32 4.82 1.06
C GLN A 39 -8.34 5.92 1.29
N TYR A 40 -7.96 6.95 2.03
CA TYR A 40 -8.88 8.00 2.45
C TYR A 40 -8.94 9.10 1.40
N ASP A 41 -10.08 9.22 0.74
CA ASP A 41 -10.31 10.25 -0.28
C ASP A 41 -10.60 11.58 0.40
N ASP A 42 -9.56 12.31 0.72
CA ASP A 42 -9.65 13.55 1.46
C ASP A 42 -8.46 14.44 1.07
N PRO A 43 -8.62 15.78 1.16
CA PRO A 43 -7.49 16.68 0.90
C PRO A 43 -6.27 16.45 1.79
N SER A 44 -6.43 15.79 2.93
CA SER A 44 -5.31 15.45 3.81
C SER A 44 -4.46 14.29 3.32
N PHE A 45 -4.95 13.53 2.33
CA PHE A 45 -4.19 12.40 1.80
C PHE A 45 -2.93 12.89 1.08
N SER A 46 -1.83 12.18 1.26
CA SER A 46 -0.61 12.44 0.50
C SER A 46 0.20 11.17 0.33
N SER A 47 1.03 11.11 -0.68
CA SER A 47 1.95 10.00 -0.86
C SER A 47 3.22 10.38 -1.60
N PHE A 48 4.28 9.61 -1.33
CA PHE A 48 5.51 9.60 -2.12
C PHE A 48 5.74 8.18 -2.61
N SER A 49 6.27 8.05 -3.81
CA SER A 49 6.51 6.76 -4.43
C SER A 49 8.00 6.47 -4.56
N ASP A 50 8.35 5.19 -4.60
CA ASP A 50 9.69 4.69 -4.89
C ASP A 50 9.95 4.59 -6.39
N LEU A 51 8.95 4.88 -7.22
CA LEU A 51 9.06 4.93 -8.68
C LEU A 51 8.64 6.33 -9.16
N PRO A 52 9.21 6.78 -10.30
CA PRO A 52 8.81 8.10 -10.84
C PRO A 52 7.31 8.15 -11.13
N PRO A 53 6.70 9.31 -11.02
CA PRO A 53 7.26 10.57 -10.52
C PRO A 53 7.40 10.58 -9.00
N TYR A 54 8.40 11.31 -8.50
CA TYR A 54 8.75 11.29 -7.07
C TYR A 54 8.14 12.44 -6.26
N ASP A 55 7.37 13.31 -6.89
CA ASP A 55 6.75 14.42 -6.20
C ASP A 55 5.58 13.98 -5.30
N LEU A 56 5.14 14.87 -4.45
CA LEU A 56 4.02 14.60 -3.54
C LEU A 56 2.73 14.48 -4.34
N LYS A 57 1.95 13.46 -4.04
CA LYS A 57 0.71 13.16 -4.76
C LYS A 57 -0.52 13.30 -3.87
N ASP A 58 -1.61 13.74 -4.46
CA ASP A 58 -2.92 13.72 -3.83
C ASP A 58 -3.56 12.33 -4.01
N PHE A 59 -4.75 12.15 -3.45
CA PHE A 59 -5.44 10.86 -3.47
C PHE A 59 -5.66 10.35 -4.90
N LYS A 60 -6.21 11.17 -5.75
CA LYS A 60 -6.57 10.74 -7.11
C LYS A 60 -5.33 10.31 -7.90
N THR A 61 -4.29 11.12 -7.87
CA THR A 61 -3.05 10.83 -8.59
C THR A 61 -2.36 9.59 -8.02
N SER A 62 -2.35 9.46 -6.69
CA SER A 62 -1.74 8.32 -6.04
C SER A 62 -2.41 7.02 -6.44
N VAL A 63 -3.74 6.97 -6.39
CA VAL A 63 -4.49 5.76 -6.76
C VAL A 63 -4.26 5.41 -8.23
N GLU A 64 -4.32 6.40 -9.12
CA GLU A 64 -4.10 6.16 -10.55
C GLU A 64 -2.71 5.58 -10.83
N LEU A 65 -1.69 6.10 -10.15
CA LEU A 65 -0.33 5.61 -10.35
C LEU A 65 -0.11 4.23 -9.71
N GLU A 66 -0.78 3.94 -8.60
CA GLU A 66 -0.75 2.61 -7.99
C GLU A 66 -1.38 1.58 -8.92
N GLU A 67 -2.50 1.92 -9.51
CA GLU A 67 -3.18 1.03 -10.47
C GLU A 67 -2.28 0.76 -11.67
N LEU A 68 -1.67 1.80 -12.21
CA LEU A 68 -0.73 1.66 -13.33
C LEU A 68 0.45 0.78 -12.96
N ARG A 69 1.03 1.01 -11.79
CA ARG A 69 2.15 0.23 -11.27
C ARG A 69 1.81 -1.25 -11.22
N PHE A 70 0.72 -1.58 -10.58
CA PHE A 70 0.37 -2.99 -10.35
C PHE A 70 -0.10 -3.70 -11.62
N VAL A 71 -0.67 -2.97 -12.57
CA VAL A 71 -1.01 -3.54 -13.87
C VAL A 71 0.25 -3.79 -14.71
N SER A 72 1.23 -2.92 -14.58
CA SER A 72 2.43 -2.96 -15.44
C SER A 72 3.47 -3.99 -15.02
N ILE A 73 3.39 -4.50 -13.80
CA ILE A 73 4.37 -5.44 -13.29
C ILE A 73 3.77 -6.84 -13.30
N SER A 74 4.28 -7.70 -14.19
CA SER A 74 3.86 -9.11 -14.24
C SER A 74 4.55 -9.90 -13.14
N ASP A 75 3.94 -10.96 -12.68
CA ASP A 75 4.49 -11.85 -11.64
C ASP A 75 4.95 -11.09 -10.41
N TYR A 76 4.17 -10.08 -10.04
CA TYR A 76 4.49 -9.25 -8.88
C TYR A 76 4.45 -10.07 -7.60
N ASP A 77 5.49 -9.90 -6.80
CA ASP A 77 5.54 -10.46 -5.46
C ASP A 77 6.19 -9.46 -4.52
N TYR A 78 5.95 -9.62 -3.24
CA TYR A 78 6.47 -8.68 -2.24
C TYR A 78 6.74 -9.41 -0.93
N ALA A 79 7.60 -8.81 -0.12
CA ALA A 79 7.83 -9.28 1.24
C ALA A 79 7.91 -8.08 2.18
N ILE A 80 7.13 -8.15 3.24
CA ILE A 80 7.13 -7.15 4.31
C ILE A 80 8.01 -7.70 5.43
N LYS A 81 9.02 -6.94 5.84
CA LYS A 81 9.98 -7.38 6.85
C LYS A 81 10.02 -6.40 8.00
N ASN A 82 10.12 -6.92 9.19
CA ASN A 82 10.31 -6.14 10.43
C ASN A 82 9.26 -5.04 10.61
N PRO A 83 7.96 -5.35 10.48
CA PRO A 83 6.96 -4.31 10.62
C PRO A 83 6.88 -3.79 12.05
N LYS A 84 6.75 -2.48 12.17
CA LYS A 84 6.52 -1.83 13.45
C LYS A 84 5.24 -1.03 13.34
N LEU A 85 4.26 -1.42 14.14
CA LEU A 85 2.96 -0.78 14.17
C LEU A 85 2.76 -0.07 15.50
N SER A 86 2.40 1.20 15.43
CA SER A 86 2.04 1.99 16.61
C SER A 86 0.65 2.57 16.40
N ILE A 87 -0.24 2.35 17.36
CA ILE A 87 -1.62 2.82 17.29
C ILE A 87 -1.82 3.89 18.37
N PHE A 88 -2.37 5.03 17.95
CA PHE A 88 -2.66 6.16 18.84
C PHE A 88 -4.13 6.53 18.60
N GLU A 89 -5.01 6.24 19.52
CA GLU A 89 -6.44 6.55 19.38
C GLU A 89 -6.99 6.39 17.96
N ASP A 90 -7.05 7.48 17.19
CA ASP A 90 -7.67 7.49 15.87
C ASP A 90 -6.69 7.40 14.71
N PHE A 91 -5.41 7.21 14.98
CA PHE A 91 -4.45 7.06 13.89
C PHE A 91 -3.39 6.02 14.25
N ALA A 92 -2.71 5.54 13.22
CA ALA A 92 -1.67 4.54 13.37
C ALA A 92 -0.55 4.78 12.37
N ILE A 93 0.64 4.34 12.74
CA ILE A 93 1.80 4.40 11.85
C ILE A 93 2.33 2.99 11.73
N VAL A 94 2.58 2.55 10.49
CA VAL A 94 3.21 1.26 10.22
C VAL A 94 4.45 1.52 9.40
N ALA A 95 5.59 1.10 9.91
CA ALA A 95 6.86 1.22 9.18
C ALA A 95 7.45 -0.17 8.97
N PHE A 96 8.00 -0.44 7.80
CA PHE A 96 8.62 -1.73 7.52
C PHE A 96 9.61 -1.64 6.38
N GLU A 97 10.41 -2.69 6.25
CA GLU A 97 11.26 -2.88 5.09
C GLU A 97 10.47 -3.67 4.05
N LEU A 98 10.69 -3.37 2.79
CA LEU A 98 9.87 -3.91 1.71
C LEU A 98 10.75 -4.37 0.56
N THR A 99 10.54 -5.60 0.12
CA THR A 99 11.14 -6.11 -1.11
C THR A 99 10.02 -6.32 -2.10
N GLN A 100 10.20 -5.85 -3.33
CA GLN A 100 9.23 -6.06 -4.41
C GLN A 100 9.94 -6.65 -5.61
N LYS A 101 9.31 -7.61 -6.28
CA LYS A 101 9.85 -8.28 -7.46
C LYS A 101 8.80 -8.40 -8.53
N GLY A 102 9.23 -8.46 -9.76
CA GLY A 102 8.34 -8.69 -10.88
C GLY A 102 9.01 -8.43 -12.21
N MET A 103 8.21 -8.43 -13.26
CA MET A 103 8.67 -8.17 -14.61
C MET A 103 7.97 -6.93 -15.14
N LEU A 104 8.76 -5.96 -15.58
CA LEU A 104 8.22 -4.84 -16.34
C LEU A 104 8.21 -5.26 -17.81
N VAL A 105 7.02 -5.26 -18.40
CA VAL A 105 6.85 -5.71 -19.79
C VAL A 105 6.70 -4.52 -20.71
N ASP A 106 7.54 -4.46 -21.73
CA ASP A 106 7.42 -3.49 -22.80
C ASP A 106 6.76 -4.19 -23.99
N THR A 107 5.48 -3.93 -24.21
CA THR A 107 4.73 -4.57 -25.27
C THR A 107 5.13 -4.11 -26.67
N LYS A 108 5.75 -2.94 -26.78
CA LYS A 108 6.20 -2.44 -28.09
C LYS A 108 7.48 -3.11 -28.53
N ALA A 109 8.39 -3.34 -27.60
CA ALA A 109 9.65 -3.99 -27.87
C ALA A 109 9.61 -5.50 -27.72
N TYR A 110 8.49 -6.04 -27.23
CA TYR A 110 8.34 -7.46 -26.90
C TYR A 110 9.42 -7.95 -25.94
N THR A 111 9.80 -7.10 -24.99
CA THR A 111 10.81 -7.42 -24.00
C THR A 111 10.23 -7.34 -22.60
N GLY A 112 10.83 -8.08 -21.68
CA GLY A 112 10.54 -7.98 -20.26
C GLY A 112 11.82 -7.72 -19.50
N GLU A 113 11.73 -6.92 -18.46
CA GLU A 113 12.87 -6.61 -17.62
C GLU A 113 12.55 -7.02 -16.20
N PHE A 114 13.42 -7.83 -15.60
CA PHE A 114 13.25 -8.23 -14.21
C PHE A 114 13.48 -7.02 -13.30
N MET A 115 12.57 -6.84 -12.36
CA MET A 115 12.63 -5.76 -11.40
C MET A 115 12.72 -6.33 -10.01
N GLU A 116 13.65 -5.82 -9.21
CA GLU A 116 13.69 -6.09 -7.79
C GLU A 116 14.01 -4.78 -7.07
N ILE A 117 13.15 -4.37 -6.15
CA ILE A 117 13.33 -3.14 -5.41
C ILE A 117 13.40 -3.47 -3.93
N GLU A 118 14.52 -3.10 -3.31
CA GLU A 118 14.67 -3.12 -1.88
C GLU A 118 14.36 -1.72 -1.37
N GLY A 119 13.47 -1.59 -0.43
CA GLY A 119 13.03 -0.28 0.02
C GLY A 119 12.49 -0.24 1.42
N ARG A 120 11.92 0.90 1.73
CA ARG A 120 11.31 1.19 3.03
C ARG A 120 9.93 1.75 2.81
N ALA A 121 9.04 1.44 3.72
CA ALA A 121 7.66 1.90 3.62
C ALA A 121 7.19 2.44 4.96
N THR A 122 6.42 3.53 4.90
CA THR A 122 5.70 4.05 6.05
C THR A 122 4.28 4.34 5.60
N PHE A 123 3.31 3.78 6.31
CA PHE A 123 1.90 4.05 6.07
C PHE A 123 1.32 4.70 7.31
N VAL A 124 0.56 5.76 7.11
CA VAL A 124 -0.21 6.38 8.19
C VAL A 124 -1.68 6.08 7.90
N LEU A 125 -2.38 5.57 8.89
CA LEU A 125 -3.79 5.25 8.77
C LEU A 125 -4.58 6.07 9.77
N ILE A 126 -5.82 6.36 9.41
CA ILE A 126 -6.72 7.13 10.25
C ILE A 126 -8.02 6.33 10.40
N ARG A 127 -8.60 6.36 11.58
CA ARG A 127 -9.87 5.69 11.81
C ARG A 127 -10.99 6.69 11.74
N LYS A 128 -11.85 6.51 10.76
CA LYS A 128 -13.13 7.21 10.66
C LYS A 128 -14.21 6.16 10.96
N ASP A 129 -14.99 5.74 10.01
CA ASP A 129 -15.89 4.61 10.22
C ASP A 129 -15.12 3.30 10.20
N SER A 130 -14.02 3.28 9.48
CA SER A 130 -13.06 2.17 9.44
C SER A 130 -11.67 2.75 9.30
N TRP A 131 -10.66 1.91 9.42
CA TRP A 131 -9.28 2.34 9.18
C TRP A 131 -9.06 2.56 7.69
N LYS A 132 -8.42 3.67 7.34
CA LYS A 132 -8.05 3.97 5.94
C LYS A 132 -6.68 4.61 5.90
N ILE A 133 -5.96 4.37 4.83
CA ILE A 133 -4.64 4.93 4.61
C ILE A 133 -4.76 6.41 4.26
N VAL A 134 -4.06 7.27 4.95
CA VAL A 134 -4.04 8.71 4.68
C VAL A 134 -2.68 9.19 4.20
N HIS A 135 -1.63 8.40 4.40
CA HIS A 135 -0.31 8.74 3.87
C HIS A 135 0.48 7.48 3.57
N ILE A 136 1.20 7.52 2.47
CA ILE A 136 2.11 6.44 2.08
C ILE A 136 3.45 7.07 1.72
N HIS A 137 4.52 6.51 2.24
CA HIS A 137 5.86 6.86 1.81
C HIS A 137 6.60 5.58 1.46
N LEU A 138 6.91 5.42 0.19
CA LEU A 138 7.76 4.34 -0.29
C LEU A 138 9.06 4.96 -0.76
N SER A 139 10.19 4.38 -0.35
CA SER A 139 11.50 4.84 -0.80
C SER A 139 12.35 3.63 -1.18
N LYS A 140 13.19 3.83 -2.16
CA LYS A 140 14.08 2.80 -2.65
C LYS A 140 15.43 2.97 -1.96
N ILE A 141 16.01 1.87 -1.50
CA ILE A 141 17.31 1.91 -0.85
C ILE A 141 18.41 1.82 -1.91
N SER A 142 18.21 1.05 -2.93
CA SER A 142 19.22 0.88 -3.97
C SER A 142 18.59 0.49 -5.31
#